data_1ec6d0197146e2a302c3aac93fc53be1
#
_entry.id   1ec6d0197146e2a302c3aac93fc53be1
#
_cell.length_a   1.000
_cell.length_b   1.000
_cell.length_c   1.000
_cell.angle_alpha   90.00
_cell.angle_beta   90.00
_cell.angle_gamma   90.00
#
_symmetry.space_group_name_H-M   'P 1'
#
loop_
_entity.id
_entity.type
_entity.pdbx_description
1 polymer ?
#
loop_
_entity_poly.entity_id
_entity_poly.type
_entity_poly.pdbx_seq_one_letter_code
_entity_poly.pdbx_strand_id
1 'polypeptide(L)'
;LSLTEGRANSVDLVGGVSAPGPYPMPDNDFTVLGLVAAGGGVSGSLSNPQIKLRRDGRTYATSIDRLYEEPNLDTRLLGGDKVIVEDDDRYFLSIGAAGEENLHPFTRDIVTALDAIAIAGGVNDSRADPEGVLILREYPVSALAAGLRGPREQRVVFTVDLTAADGLFSARSFRIHSGDVIYVSESPVSSIETVFGLVGRVFGLARQATLD
;
A
#
# COMPACT_ATOMS: atom_id res chain seq x y z
N LEU A 1 -33.55 -36.51 14.13
CA LEU A 1 -33.58 -35.07 13.75
C LEU A 1 -32.15 -34.56 13.79
N SER A 2 -31.54 -34.42 12.60
CA SER A 2 -30.24 -33.74 12.45
C SER A 2 -30.55 -32.23 12.48
N LEU A 3 -30.16 -31.55 13.52
CA LEU A 3 -30.09 -30.09 13.53
C LEU A 3 -28.95 -29.70 12.58
N THR A 4 -29.28 -29.24 11.39
CA THR A 4 -28.36 -28.53 10.54
C THR A 4 -28.05 -27.20 11.24
N GLU A 5 -26.85 -27.07 11.81
CA GLU A 5 -26.38 -25.77 12.32
C GLU A 5 -26.43 -24.77 11.16
N GLY A 6 -27.42 -23.88 11.26
CA GLY A 6 -27.63 -22.87 10.24
C GLY A 6 -26.40 -21.94 10.18
N ARG A 7 -26.08 -21.42 8.99
CA ARG A 7 -25.06 -20.36 8.75
C ARG A 7 -25.19 -19.13 9.69
N ALA A 8 -26.27 -19.02 10.42
CA ALA A 8 -26.53 -17.95 11.39
C ALA A 8 -25.58 -17.95 12.61
N ASN A 9 -24.82 -19.03 12.84
CA ASN A 9 -23.92 -19.13 14.00
C ASN A 9 -22.48 -19.51 13.63
N SER A 10 -22.08 -19.27 12.38
CA SER A 10 -20.73 -19.52 11.89
C SER A 10 -20.20 -18.34 11.08
N VAL A 11 -18.88 -18.22 11.06
CA VAL A 11 -18.13 -17.21 10.29
C VAL A 11 -17.09 -17.93 9.44
N ASP A 12 -16.76 -17.36 8.29
CA ASP A 12 -15.76 -17.90 7.39
C ASP A 12 -14.42 -17.17 7.57
N LEU A 13 -13.35 -17.93 7.79
CA LEU A 13 -11.96 -17.42 7.77
C LEU A 13 -11.28 -17.91 6.49
N VAL A 14 -10.76 -16.96 5.71
CA VAL A 14 -10.22 -17.23 4.36
C VAL A 14 -8.84 -16.63 4.22
N GLY A 15 -7.93 -17.35 3.57
CA GLY A 15 -6.63 -16.84 3.12
C GLY A 15 -5.52 -17.05 4.14
N GLY A 16 -4.64 -16.11 4.30
CA GLY A 16 -3.32 -16.13 4.92
C GLY A 16 -3.26 -16.45 6.42
N VAL A 17 -3.91 -17.54 6.84
CA VAL A 17 -3.88 -18.10 8.19
C VAL A 17 -3.47 -19.57 8.11
N SER A 18 -3.09 -20.18 9.26
CA SER A 18 -2.65 -21.57 9.29
C SER A 18 -3.77 -22.57 8.99
N ALA A 19 -5.02 -22.28 9.39
CA ALA A 19 -6.18 -23.15 9.21
C ALA A 19 -7.40 -22.33 8.71
N PRO A 20 -7.50 -22.06 7.40
CA PRO A 20 -8.68 -21.40 6.84
C PRO A 20 -9.88 -22.36 6.83
N GLY A 21 -11.09 -21.81 7.00
CA GLY A 21 -12.33 -22.61 6.99
C GLY A 21 -13.49 -21.91 7.69
N PRO A 22 -14.64 -22.58 7.80
CA PRO A 22 -15.76 -22.12 8.59
C PRO A 22 -15.52 -22.40 10.09
N TYR A 23 -15.81 -21.42 10.91
CA TYR A 23 -15.67 -21.50 12.36
C TYR A 23 -17.03 -21.24 13.04
N PRO A 24 -17.47 -22.13 13.96
CA PRO A 24 -18.61 -21.83 14.79
C PRO A 24 -18.26 -20.68 15.73
N MET A 25 -19.21 -19.79 15.99
CA MET A 25 -19.03 -18.74 16.97
C MET A 25 -19.27 -19.32 18.37
N PRO A 26 -18.26 -19.29 19.27
CA PRO A 26 -18.40 -19.89 20.61
C PRO A 26 -19.38 -19.09 21.48
N ASP A 27 -19.43 -17.77 21.29
CA ASP A 27 -20.27 -16.83 22.01
C ASP A 27 -20.56 -15.57 21.17
N ASN A 28 -21.30 -14.62 21.76
CA ASN A 28 -21.67 -13.35 21.11
C ASN A 28 -20.54 -12.29 21.16
N ASP A 29 -19.44 -12.57 21.87
CA ASP A 29 -18.31 -11.67 22.02
C ASP A 29 -17.12 -12.10 21.15
N PHE A 30 -17.32 -13.05 20.25
CA PHE A 30 -16.29 -13.54 19.33
C PHE A 30 -15.87 -12.46 18.36
N THR A 31 -14.58 -12.13 18.32
CA THR A 31 -14.02 -11.00 17.59
C THR A 31 -13.22 -11.43 16.37
N VAL A 32 -12.81 -10.47 15.55
CA VAL A 32 -11.91 -10.71 14.39
C VAL A 32 -10.60 -11.32 14.85
N LEU A 33 -9.95 -10.78 15.88
CA LEU A 33 -8.71 -11.35 16.43
C LEU A 33 -8.93 -12.73 17.04
N GLY A 34 -10.07 -12.95 17.70
CA GLY A 34 -10.44 -14.27 18.22
C GLY A 34 -10.55 -15.30 17.11
N LEU A 35 -11.15 -14.94 15.97
CA LEU A 35 -11.25 -15.81 14.80
C LEU A 35 -9.88 -16.10 14.19
N VAL A 36 -9.04 -15.07 14.01
CA VAL A 36 -7.67 -15.23 13.48
C VAL A 36 -6.85 -16.14 14.39
N ALA A 37 -6.95 -15.99 15.72
CA ALA A 37 -6.30 -16.85 16.69
C ALA A 37 -6.80 -18.30 16.60
N ALA A 38 -8.13 -18.51 16.49
CA ALA A 38 -8.73 -19.83 16.28
C ALA A 38 -8.24 -20.49 14.98
N GLY A 39 -7.96 -19.70 13.93
CA GLY A 39 -7.36 -20.11 12.67
C GLY A 39 -5.85 -20.38 12.74
N GLY A 40 -5.25 -20.32 13.91
CA GLY A 40 -3.81 -20.59 14.11
C GLY A 40 -2.91 -19.40 13.81
N GLY A 41 -3.48 -18.19 13.78
CA GLY A 41 -2.77 -16.95 13.53
C GLY A 41 -2.50 -16.65 12.06
N VAL A 42 -1.98 -15.46 11.81
CA VAL A 42 -1.58 -15.01 10.47
C VAL A 42 -0.33 -15.75 10.02
N SER A 43 -0.28 -16.11 8.74
CA SER A 43 0.88 -16.77 8.13
C SER A 43 2.10 -15.83 8.13
N GLY A 44 3.25 -16.35 8.62
CA GLY A 44 4.51 -15.60 8.61
C GLY A 44 5.10 -15.33 7.20
N SER A 45 4.45 -15.83 6.15
CA SER A 45 4.85 -15.56 4.76
C SER A 45 4.31 -14.23 4.22
N LEU A 46 3.38 -13.59 4.93
CA LEU A 46 2.81 -12.30 4.54
C LEU A 46 3.69 -11.16 5.05
N SER A 47 3.94 -10.16 4.20
CA SER A 47 4.82 -9.03 4.51
C SER A 47 4.11 -7.92 5.30
N ASN A 48 2.87 -7.61 4.92
CA ASN A 48 2.02 -6.61 5.58
C ASN A 48 0.57 -7.10 5.58
N PRO A 49 0.22 -8.07 6.46
CA PRO A 49 -1.07 -8.74 6.42
C PRO A 49 -2.24 -7.78 6.61
N GLN A 50 -3.19 -7.83 5.69
CA GLN A 50 -4.43 -7.08 5.69
C GLN A 50 -5.59 -7.98 6.08
N ILE A 51 -6.48 -7.47 6.91
CA ILE A 51 -7.71 -8.12 7.32
C ILE A 51 -8.88 -7.42 6.63
N LYS A 52 -9.69 -8.17 5.88
CA LYS A 52 -10.91 -7.69 5.25
C LYS A 52 -12.12 -8.39 5.84
N LEU A 53 -12.95 -7.66 6.57
CA LEU A 53 -14.24 -8.14 7.06
C LEU A 53 -15.32 -7.81 6.03
N ARG A 54 -15.97 -8.84 5.49
CA ARG A 54 -17.15 -8.69 4.64
C ARG A 54 -18.42 -8.99 5.44
N ARG A 55 -19.29 -7.98 5.53
CA ARG A 55 -20.57 -8.04 6.23
C ARG A 55 -21.64 -7.30 5.43
N ASP A 56 -22.78 -7.92 5.16
CA ASP A 56 -23.94 -7.31 4.49
C ASP A 56 -23.57 -6.56 3.19
N GLY A 57 -22.69 -7.16 2.37
CA GLY A 57 -22.23 -6.59 1.10
C GLY A 57 -21.22 -5.44 1.24
N ARG A 58 -20.84 -5.08 2.47
CA ARG A 58 -19.79 -4.08 2.74
C ARG A 58 -18.47 -4.76 3.08
N THR A 59 -17.39 -4.10 2.75
CA THR A 59 -16.03 -4.54 3.12
C THR A 59 -15.39 -3.48 4.01
N TYR A 60 -14.88 -3.93 5.14
CA TYR A 60 -14.07 -3.15 6.08
C TYR A 60 -12.67 -3.73 6.06
N ALA A 61 -11.65 -2.88 5.93
CA ALA A 61 -10.27 -3.33 5.81
C ALA A 61 -9.37 -2.57 6.79
N THR A 62 -8.41 -3.30 7.37
CA THR A 62 -7.34 -2.75 8.20
C THR A 62 -6.16 -3.73 8.21
N SER A 63 -4.97 -3.27 8.58
CA SER A 63 -3.85 -4.19 8.79
C SER A 63 -3.99 -4.94 10.11
N ILE A 64 -3.29 -6.08 10.20
CA ILE A 64 -3.22 -6.84 11.46
C ILE A 64 -2.52 -6.03 12.56
N ASP A 65 -1.49 -5.25 12.20
CA ASP A 65 -0.74 -4.42 13.16
C ASP A 65 -1.65 -3.38 13.81
N ARG A 66 -2.48 -2.72 13.01
CA ARG A 66 -3.47 -1.78 13.56
C ARG A 66 -4.52 -2.44 14.44
N LEU A 67 -4.94 -3.66 14.13
CA LEU A 67 -5.84 -4.41 15.00
C LEU A 67 -5.20 -4.72 16.36
N TYR A 68 -3.89 -4.94 16.41
CA TYR A 68 -3.16 -5.14 17.67
C TYR A 68 -2.98 -3.84 18.45
N GLU A 69 -2.75 -2.72 17.76
CA GLU A 69 -2.48 -1.42 18.38
C GLU A 69 -3.76 -0.69 18.82
N GLU A 70 -4.88 -0.89 18.10
CA GLU A 70 -6.14 -0.17 18.27
C GLU A 70 -7.27 -1.13 18.66
N PRO A 71 -7.51 -1.44 19.95
CA PRO A 71 -8.51 -2.42 20.39
C PRO A 71 -9.94 -2.15 19.91
N ASN A 72 -10.29 -0.90 19.61
CA ASN A 72 -11.60 -0.52 19.07
C ASN A 72 -11.82 -0.96 17.61
N LEU A 73 -10.79 -1.37 16.91
CA LEU A 73 -10.90 -1.95 15.58
C LEU A 73 -11.24 -3.44 15.63
N ASP A 74 -10.95 -4.12 16.76
CA ASP A 74 -11.27 -5.54 16.94
C ASP A 74 -12.79 -5.74 17.13
N THR A 75 -13.45 -5.74 16.00
CA THR A 75 -14.92 -5.80 15.92
C THR A 75 -15.45 -7.19 16.26
N ARG A 76 -16.59 -7.25 16.96
CA ARG A 76 -17.37 -8.48 17.16
C ARG A 76 -17.90 -8.99 15.83
N LEU A 77 -17.81 -10.29 15.64
CA LEU A 77 -18.33 -10.98 14.46
C LEU A 77 -19.81 -11.29 14.59
N LEU A 78 -20.47 -11.36 13.46
CA LEU A 78 -21.87 -11.77 13.33
C LEU A 78 -21.94 -13.02 12.46
N GLY A 79 -22.95 -13.86 12.67
CA GLY A 79 -23.14 -15.05 11.84
C GLY A 79 -23.25 -14.71 10.36
N GLY A 80 -22.50 -15.40 9.54
CA GLY A 80 -22.38 -15.15 8.09
C GLY A 80 -21.30 -14.16 7.68
N ASP A 81 -20.58 -13.56 8.63
CA ASP A 81 -19.39 -12.75 8.32
C ASP A 81 -18.32 -13.58 7.62
N LYS A 82 -17.57 -12.92 6.76
CA LYS A 82 -16.39 -13.47 6.14
C LYS A 82 -15.17 -12.60 6.44
N VAL A 83 -14.18 -13.19 7.09
CA VAL A 83 -12.89 -12.55 7.36
C VAL A 83 -11.86 -13.12 6.38
N ILE A 84 -11.22 -12.23 5.62
CA ILE A 84 -10.20 -12.58 4.64
C ILE A 84 -8.89 -12.00 5.15
N VAL A 85 -7.87 -12.85 5.23
CA VAL A 85 -6.50 -12.46 5.53
C VAL A 85 -5.68 -12.58 4.26
N GLU A 86 -5.07 -11.50 3.83
CA GLU A 86 -4.27 -11.47 2.60
C GLU A 86 -3.08 -10.54 2.77
N ASP A 87 -2.12 -10.60 1.87
CA ASP A 87 -1.01 -9.64 1.87
C ASP A 87 -1.47 -8.29 1.33
N ASP A 88 -0.73 -7.22 1.67
CA ASP A 88 -0.94 -5.90 1.08
C ASP A 88 -0.63 -5.95 -0.42
N ASP A 89 -1.56 -5.52 -1.25
CA ASP A 89 -1.42 -5.48 -2.70
C ASP A 89 -0.80 -4.16 -3.21
N ARG A 90 -0.50 -3.23 -2.30
CA ARG A 90 0.12 -1.95 -2.64
C ARG A 90 1.59 -2.14 -2.97
N TYR A 91 2.06 -1.36 -3.92
CA TYR A 91 3.44 -1.35 -4.37
C TYR A 91 3.86 0.03 -4.88
N PHE A 92 5.15 0.24 -4.98
CA PHE A 92 5.74 1.36 -5.73
C PHE A 92 6.84 0.82 -6.64
N LEU A 93 7.25 1.64 -7.61
CA LEU A 93 8.32 1.32 -8.55
C LEU A 93 9.53 2.21 -8.27
N SER A 94 10.73 1.67 -8.38
CA SER A 94 11.97 2.46 -8.42
C SER A 94 12.65 2.28 -9.78
N ILE A 95 13.12 3.36 -10.36
CA ILE A 95 13.81 3.38 -11.66
C ILE A 95 14.90 4.45 -11.71
N GLY A 96 15.78 4.35 -12.70
CA GLY A 96 16.89 5.29 -12.91
C GLY A 96 18.12 4.93 -12.08
N ALA A 97 18.74 5.90 -11.43
CA ALA A 97 19.92 5.69 -10.61
C ALA A 97 19.59 5.29 -9.16
N ALA A 98 18.41 4.69 -8.90
CA ALA A 98 18.12 4.00 -7.65
C ALA A 98 19.08 2.81 -7.44
N GLY A 99 19.25 2.36 -6.21
CA GLY A 99 20.08 1.20 -5.89
C GLY A 99 19.59 -0.06 -6.61
N GLU A 100 18.26 -0.25 -6.66
CA GLU A 100 17.59 -1.33 -7.40
C GLU A 100 16.42 -0.76 -8.21
N GLU A 101 16.37 -1.11 -9.50
CA GLU A 101 15.21 -0.85 -10.37
C GLU A 101 14.24 -2.02 -10.27
N ASN A 102 13.15 -1.85 -9.53
CA ASN A 102 12.23 -2.95 -9.24
C ASN A 102 10.83 -2.45 -8.86
N LEU A 103 9.88 -3.39 -8.79
CA LEU A 103 8.60 -3.25 -8.11
C LEU A 103 8.79 -3.66 -6.64
N HIS A 104 8.47 -2.77 -5.72
CA HIS A 104 8.59 -2.98 -4.28
C HIS A 104 7.22 -3.03 -3.63
N PRO A 105 6.83 -4.16 -3.00
CA PRO A 105 5.60 -4.23 -2.23
C PRO A 105 5.70 -3.36 -0.97
N PHE A 106 4.57 -2.92 -0.45
CA PHE A 106 4.53 -2.25 0.85
C PHE A 106 4.73 -3.28 1.96
N THR A 107 5.75 -3.04 2.78
CA THR A 107 6.08 -3.90 3.93
C THR A 107 5.48 -3.39 5.24
N ARG A 108 4.74 -2.28 5.18
CA ARG A 108 4.05 -1.63 6.30
C ARG A 108 2.94 -0.71 5.79
N ASP A 109 2.02 -0.31 6.66
CA ASP A 109 0.85 0.52 6.30
C ASP A 109 1.22 1.87 5.70
N ILE A 110 2.27 2.49 6.20
CA ILE A 110 2.75 3.79 5.76
C ILE A 110 4.20 3.64 5.32
N VAL A 111 4.43 3.84 4.03
CA VAL A 111 5.75 3.95 3.43
C VAL A 111 5.95 5.42 3.06
N THR A 112 7.01 6.04 3.60
CA THR A 112 7.38 7.41 3.26
C THR A 112 8.31 7.44 2.05
N ALA A 113 8.54 8.62 1.47
CA ALA A 113 9.50 8.75 0.37
C ALA A 113 10.91 8.33 0.79
N LEU A 114 11.31 8.67 2.01
CA LEU A 114 12.60 8.25 2.53
C LEU A 114 12.68 6.74 2.76
N ASP A 115 11.60 6.12 3.29
CA ASP A 115 11.52 4.66 3.42
C ASP A 115 11.62 3.98 2.06
N ALA A 116 10.90 4.49 1.06
CA ALA A 116 10.87 3.91 -0.26
C ALA A 116 12.22 4.00 -0.99
N ILE A 117 12.93 5.12 -0.84
CA ILE A 117 14.32 5.25 -1.32
C ILE A 117 15.22 4.21 -0.62
N ALA A 118 15.10 4.05 0.69
CA ALA A 118 15.88 3.05 1.44
C ALA A 118 15.53 1.61 1.02
N ILE A 119 14.25 1.29 0.82
CA ILE A 119 13.79 -0.02 0.32
C ILE A 119 14.36 -0.30 -1.08
N ALA A 120 14.44 0.72 -1.94
CA ALA A 120 15.04 0.62 -3.29
C ALA A 120 16.59 0.55 -3.27
N GLY A 121 17.20 0.33 -2.11
CA GLY A 121 18.65 0.23 -1.98
C GLY A 121 19.38 1.56 -1.92
N GLY A 122 18.67 2.66 -1.67
CA GLY A 122 19.22 4.00 -1.62
C GLY A 122 19.40 4.65 -2.99
N VAL A 123 20.20 5.70 -3.03
CA VAL A 123 20.68 6.33 -4.28
C VAL A 123 22.06 5.78 -4.60
N ASN A 124 22.33 5.53 -5.86
CA ASN A 124 23.63 5.02 -6.30
C ASN A 124 24.64 6.17 -6.32
N ASP A 125 25.54 6.23 -5.32
CA ASP A 125 26.51 7.32 -5.13
C ASP A 125 27.40 7.61 -6.36
N SER A 126 27.57 6.65 -7.27
CA SER A 126 28.39 6.81 -8.46
C SER A 126 27.63 7.33 -9.68
N ARG A 127 26.29 7.29 -9.67
CA ARG A 127 25.43 7.61 -10.83
C ARG A 127 24.31 8.58 -10.49
N ALA A 128 23.83 8.56 -9.27
CA ALA A 128 22.68 9.35 -8.85
C ALA A 128 23.07 10.79 -8.50
N ASP A 129 22.19 11.71 -8.82
CA ASP A 129 22.22 13.05 -8.23
C ASP A 129 21.18 13.11 -7.09
N PRO A 130 21.62 13.32 -5.84
CA PRO A 130 20.71 13.38 -4.69
C PRO A 130 19.71 14.54 -4.74
N GLU A 131 19.94 15.56 -5.57
CA GLU A 131 18.98 16.66 -5.86
C GLU A 131 17.92 16.23 -6.88
N GLY A 132 18.13 15.09 -7.56
CA GLY A 132 17.32 14.62 -8.68
C GLY A 132 16.33 13.52 -8.35
N VAL A 133 15.78 13.45 -7.13
CA VAL A 133 14.76 12.44 -6.81
C VAL A 133 13.38 12.97 -7.15
N LEU A 134 12.66 12.23 -8.00
CA LEU A 134 11.30 12.55 -8.42
C LEU A 134 10.34 11.47 -7.96
N ILE A 135 9.14 11.88 -7.51
CA ILE A 135 8.03 10.98 -7.23
C ILE A 135 6.92 11.30 -8.22
N LEU A 136 6.64 10.35 -9.12
CA LEU A 136 5.61 10.48 -10.14
C LEU A 136 4.34 9.79 -9.64
N ARG A 137 3.25 10.54 -9.55
CA ARG A 137 1.96 10.05 -9.07
C ARG A 137 0.86 10.30 -10.07
N GLU A 138 0.04 9.30 -10.32
CA GLU A 138 -1.17 9.44 -11.11
C GLU A 138 -2.40 9.39 -10.19
N TYR A 139 -3.25 10.41 -10.29
CA TYR A 139 -4.50 10.51 -9.56
C TYR A 139 -5.67 10.09 -10.46
N PRO A 140 -6.66 9.34 -9.93
CA PRO A 140 -7.87 9.06 -10.68
C PRO A 140 -8.65 10.36 -10.92
N VAL A 141 -9.38 10.43 -12.04
CA VAL A 141 -10.19 11.62 -12.40
C VAL A 141 -11.13 12.02 -11.27
N SER A 142 -11.65 11.04 -10.52
CA SER A 142 -12.54 11.27 -9.38
C SER A 142 -11.88 11.98 -8.19
N ALA A 143 -10.55 11.99 -8.11
CA ALA A 143 -9.80 12.67 -7.06
C ALA A 143 -9.43 14.11 -7.42
N LEU A 144 -9.64 14.53 -8.68
CA LEU A 144 -9.34 15.90 -9.12
C LEU A 144 -10.33 16.88 -8.49
N ALA A 145 -9.79 17.91 -7.88
CA ALA A 145 -10.59 18.94 -7.23
C ALA A 145 -10.33 20.32 -7.86
N ALA A 146 -11.41 21.00 -8.25
CA ALA A 146 -11.34 22.37 -8.77
C ALA A 146 -10.98 23.44 -7.71
N GLY A 147 -10.79 23.03 -6.45
CA GLY A 147 -10.54 23.93 -5.31
C GLY A 147 -9.08 24.03 -4.89
N LEU A 148 -8.84 24.70 -3.75
CA LEU A 148 -7.51 24.87 -3.16
C LEU A 148 -6.95 23.59 -2.52
N ARG A 149 -7.78 22.58 -2.30
CA ARG A 149 -7.41 21.29 -1.68
C ARG A 149 -7.58 20.17 -2.69
N GLY A 150 -6.49 19.43 -2.97
CA GLY A 150 -6.45 18.28 -3.86
C GLY A 150 -5.67 18.52 -5.15
N PRO A 151 -5.39 17.46 -5.91
CA PRO A 151 -4.67 17.54 -7.17
C PRO A 151 -5.53 18.24 -8.23
N ARG A 152 -4.92 19.09 -9.03
CA ARG A 152 -5.56 19.75 -10.18
C ARG A 152 -5.36 18.99 -11.47
N GLU A 153 -4.28 18.19 -11.51
CA GLU A 153 -3.87 17.39 -12.65
C GLU A 153 -3.83 15.91 -12.27
N GLN A 154 -4.11 15.06 -13.23
CA GLN A 154 -4.01 13.60 -13.02
C GLN A 154 -2.58 13.16 -12.75
N ARG A 155 -1.60 13.80 -13.40
CA ARG A 155 -0.19 13.44 -13.29
C ARG A 155 0.55 14.55 -12.58
N VAL A 156 1.11 14.21 -11.44
CA VAL A 156 1.84 15.14 -10.58
C VAL A 156 3.24 14.61 -10.34
N VAL A 157 4.23 15.47 -10.47
CA VAL A 157 5.62 15.16 -10.14
C VAL A 157 6.01 15.96 -8.91
N PHE A 158 6.49 15.25 -7.90
CA PHE A 158 7.07 15.86 -6.72
C PHE A 158 8.58 15.73 -6.80
N THR A 159 9.29 16.81 -6.53
CA THR A 159 10.76 16.83 -6.45
C THR A 159 11.18 16.72 -5.00
N VAL A 160 12.19 15.92 -4.73
CA VAL A 160 12.79 15.73 -3.41
C VAL A 160 14.28 15.98 -3.53
N ASP A 161 14.78 16.94 -2.75
CA ASP A 161 16.19 17.25 -2.62
C ASP A 161 16.72 16.59 -1.33
N LEU A 162 17.53 15.55 -1.47
CA LEU A 162 18.09 14.83 -0.34
C LEU A 162 19.40 15.45 0.20
N THR A 163 19.90 16.51 -0.45
CA THR A 163 21.11 17.24 0.01
C THR A 163 20.78 18.26 1.08
N ALA A 164 19.54 18.73 1.13
CA ALA A 164 19.06 19.71 2.09
C ALA A 164 18.34 19.05 3.28
N ALA A 165 18.54 19.58 4.48
CA ALA A 165 17.87 19.08 5.69
C ALA A 165 16.33 19.15 5.54
N ASP A 166 15.80 20.23 5.00
CA ASP A 166 14.36 20.41 4.77
C ASP A 166 13.82 19.38 3.77
N GLY A 167 14.60 18.99 2.77
CA GLY A 167 14.27 17.95 1.81
C GLY A 167 14.19 16.57 2.49
N LEU A 168 15.12 16.25 3.38
CA LEU A 168 15.11 15.00 4.15
C LEU A 168 13.90 14.94 5.10
N PHE A 169 13.56 16.03 5.81
CA PHE A 169 12.37 16.09 6.64
C PHE A 169 11.09 15.97 5.81
N SER A 170 11.05 16.60 4.64
CA SER A 170 9.93 16.49 3.71
C SER A 170 9.78 15.07 3.19
N ALA A 171 10.86 14.41 2.78
CA ALA A 171 10.87 13.01 2.34
C ALA A 171 10.39 12.05 3.44
N ARG A 172 10.78 12.28 4.70
CA ARG A 172 10.32 11.51 5.85
C ARG A 172 8.82 11.66 6.13
N SER A 173 8.23 12.79 5.76
CA SER A 173 6.82 13.09 6.00
C SER A 173 5.94 12.79 4.78
N PHE A 174 6.52 12.70 3.59
CA PHE A 174 5.80 12.46 2.35
C PHE A 174 5.41 10.99 2.23
N ARG A 175 4.11 10.70 2.17
CA ARG A 175 3.61 9.32 2.04
C ARG A 175 3.58 8.89 0.60
N ILE A 176 4.14 7.72 0.33
CA ILE A 176 4.03 7.04 -0.96
C ILE A 176 2.64 6.42 -1.08
N HIS A 177 2.07 6.50 -2.28
CA HIS A 177 0.82 5.82 -2.63
C HIS A 177 1.11 4.60 -3.50
N SER A 178 0.17 3.66 -3.51
CA SER A 178 0.26 2.52 -4.42
C SER A 178 0.31 2.99 -5.88
N GLY A 179 1.26 2.47 -6.64
CA GLY A 179 1.50 2.84 -8.03
C GLY A 179 2.41 4.05 -8.25
N ASP A 180 2.91 4.70 -7.18
CA ASP A 180 3.92 5.76 -7.33
C ASP A 180 5.19 5.21 -7.98
N VAL A 181 5.85 6.06 -8.77
CA VAL A 181 7.16 5.78 -9.35
C VAL A 181 8.18 6.70 -8.73
N ILE A 182 9.22 6.14 -8.12
CA ILE A 182 10.38 6.85 -7.64
C ILE A 182 11.45 6.81 -8.73
N TYR A 183 11.71 7.95 -9.30
CA TYR A 183 12.75 8.11 -10.32
C TYR A 183 13.94 8.84 -9.71
N VAL A 184 15.11 8.21 -9.74
CA VAL A 184 16.37 8.83 -9.33
C VAL A 184 17.12 9.24 -10.57
N SER A 185 17.35 10.55 -10.73
CA SER A 185 18.07 11.10 -11.88
C SER A 185 19.59 10.95 -11.74
N GLU A 186 20.29 10.85 -12.87
CA GLU A 186 21.76 10.92 -12.93
C GLU A 186 22.29 12.38 -13.04
N SER A 187 21.38 13.35 -13.06
CA SER A 187 21.71 14.77 -13.20
C SER A 187 20.79 15.63 -12.34
N PRO A 188 21.27 16.80 -11.89
CA PRO A 188 20.42 17.74 -11.13
C PRO A 188 19.14 18.05 -11.88
N VAL A 189 18.00 17.92 -11.21
CA VAL A 189 16.70 18.31 -11.77
C VAL A 189 16.45 19.78 -11.45
N SER A 190 17.30 20.64 -11.96
CA SER A 190 17.26 22.08 -11.64
C SER A 190 16.28 22.91 -12.48
N SER A 191 15.68 22.32 -13.52
CA SER A 191 14.74 23.02 -14.38
C SER A 191 13.45 22.23 -14.62
N ILE A 192 12.33 22.96 -14.66
CA ILE A 192 11.00 22.43 -15.00
C ILE A 192 11.02 21.72 -16.36
N GLU A 193 11.81 22.19 -17.32
CA GLU A 193 11.96 21.63 -18.66
C GLU A 193 12.60 20.21 -18.61
N THR A 194 13.57 19.99 -17.73
CA THR A 194 14.18 18.67 -17.51
C THR A 194 13.15 17.70 -16.93
N VAL A 195 12.32 18.12 -15.95
CA VAL A 195 11.25 17.31 -15.39
C VAL A 195 10.24 16.91 -16.46
N PHE A 196 9.77 17.86 -17.28
CA PHE A 196 8.82 17.58 -18.36
C PHE A 196 9.42 16.67 -19.44
N GLY A 197 10.70 16.82 -19.76
CA GLY A 197 11.40 15.93 -20.70
C GLY A 197 11.51 14.49 -20.20
N LEU A 198 11.78 14.28 -18.90
CA LEU A 198 11.86 12.98 -18.26
C LEU A 198 10.47 12.32 -18.14
N VAL A 199 9.47 13.08 -17.68
CA VAL A 199 8.08 12.63 -17.58
C VAL A 199 7.55 12.21 -18.95
N GLY A 200 7.83 12.97 -20.01
CA GLY A 200 7.44 12.64 -21.37
C GLY A 200 8.05 11.33 -21.86
N ARG A 201 9.29 11.00 -21.45
CA ARG A 201 9.94 9.73 -21.80
C ARG A 201 9.36 8.56 -21.01
N VAL A 202 9.18 8.68 -19.71
CA VAL A 202 8.66 7.61 -18.84
C VAL A 202 7.20 7.27 -19.19
N PHE A 203 6.34 8.28 -19.35
CA PHE A 203 4.93 8.06 -19.71
C PHE A 203 4.71 7.83 -21.21
N GLY A 204 5.62 8.27 -22.08
CA GLY A 204 5.59 8.00 -23.53
C GLY A 204 5.82 6.53 -23.85
N LEU A 205 6.71 5.86 -23.11
CA LEU A 205 7.00 4.42 -23.27
C LEU A 205 5.82 3.55 -22.80
N ALA A 206 5.09 3.95 -21.75
CA ALA A 206 3.93 3.22 -21.27
C ALA A 206 2.75 3.20 -22.27
N ARG A 207 2.65 4.20 -23.16
CA ARG A 207 1.58 4.28 -24.17
C ARG A 207 1.83 3.38 -25.38
N GLN A 208 3.07 2.99 -25.67
CA GLN A 208 3.39 2.05 -26.75
C GLN A 208 3.18 0.59 -26.35
N ALA A 209 3.22 0.25 -25.06
CA ALA A 209 3.03 -1.12 -24.58
C ALA A 209 1.54 -1.55 -24.46
N THR A 210 0.59 -0.65 -24.66
CA THR A 210 -0.87 -0.92 -24.58
C THR A 210 -1.58 -0.94 -25.93
N LEU A 211 -0.84 -0.94 -27.04
CA LEU A 211 -1.40 -0.92 -28.41
C LEU A 211 -1.02 -2.16 -29.26
N ASP A 212 -0.55 -3.25 -28.62
CA ASP A 212 -0.36 -4.56 -29.28
C ASP A 212 -1.33 -5.60 -28.71
#